data_79ece9077a0e321dfbc098b598cd198d
#
_entry.id   79ece9077a0e321dfbc098b598cd198d
#
_cell.length_a   1.000
_cell.length_b   1.000
_cell.length_c   1.000
_cell.angle_alpha   90.00
_cell.angle_beta   90.00
_cell.angle_gamma   90.00
#
_symmetry.space_group_name_H-M   'P 1'
#
loop_
_entity.id
_entity.type
_entity.pdbx_description
1 polymer ?
#
loop_
_entity_poly.entity_id
_entity_poly.type
_entity_poly.pdbx_seq_one_letter_code
_entity_poly.pdbx_strand_id
1 'polypeptide(L)'
;ALPLGTIVNGRYLIGKVLGIGGFGITYLGFDLTLEIKVAIKEYMPSAMATRNTDRYTVVLTSHQEKDYQSGMERFLEEARILAKLQNTPNIVSVQNYFRENNTAYFVMEYVNGTSLKAYLAAHGEKISCEEALKILLPVMNALVSVHSMQLLHRDISPDNIYLTADGDSRLLDFGAARFASGDGKSVSVILKHGYAPEEQYSSHGNQGPWTDVYAMGATLYRYITGVLPPDSIERIHGDTLKRPSELGISISPAIEQAILKALSIRTEDRFMSMESFICALNGDGATASAQSPSPGSTANASQPYSGAVSSRPSTFFAVLSAHLKQNPLLAVALGGALVAAVALVLFLPLSGKSGKISRRRTNSRSA
;
A
#
# COMPACT_ATOMS: atom_id res chain seq x y z
N ALA A 1 11.69 -19.74 16.42
CA ALA A 1 11.55 -20.19 15.03
C ALA A 1 11.17 -21.66 14.99
N LEU A 2 10.55 -22.10 13.88
CA LEU A 2 10.33 -23.53 13.62
C LEU A 2 11.67 -24.26 13.43
N PRO A 3 11.74 -25.56 13.77
CA PRO A 3 12.90 -26.38 13.44
C PRO A 3 13.13 -26.48 11.94
N LEU A 4 14.40 -26.54 11.54
CA LEU A 4 14.79 -26.80 10.16
C LEU A 4 14.24 -28.15 9.70
N GLY A 5 13.70 -28.23 8.49
CA GLY A 5 13.12 -29.48 7.96
C GLY A 5 11.66 -29.73 8.37
N THR A 6 11.04 -28.84 9.16
CA THR A 6 9.60 -28.91 9.46
C THR A 6 8.79 -28.78 8.16
N ILE A 7 7.76 -29.60 8.01
CA ILE A 7 6.79 -29.48 6.91
C ILE A 7 5.52 -28.83 7.48
N VAL A 8 5.08 -27.73 6.89
CA VAL A 8 3.82 -27.05 7.23
C VAL A 8 2.83 -27.18 6.06
N ASN A 9 1.54 -27.24 6.40
CA ASN A 9 0.44 -27.49 5.46
C ASN A 9 0.65 -28.72 4.56
N GLY A 10 1.42 -29.73 5.04
CA GLY A 10 1.75 -30.93 4.28
C GLY A 10 2.52 -30.70 2.97
N ARG A 11 2.97 -29.48 2.70
CA ARG A 11 3.51 -29.08 1.39
C ARG A 11 4.81 -28.27 1.47
N TYR A 12 4.97 -27.42 2.47
CA TYR A 12 6.06 -26.47 2.52
C TYR A 12 7.13 -26.88 3.51
N LEU A 13 8.32 -27.17 3.02
CA LEU A 13 9.49 -27.50 3.84
C LEU A 13 10.13 -26.22 4.37
N ILE A 14 10.27 -26.08 5.68
CA ILE A 14 10.91 -24.94 6.35
C ILE A 14 12.43 -25.07 6.26
N GLY A 15 13.05 -24.07 5.71
CA GLY A 15 14.50 -23.88 5.63
C GLY A 15 15.03 -22.89 6.66
N LYS A 16 16.11 -22.20 6.33
CA LYS A 16 16.73 -21.19 7.21
C LYS A 16 15.82 -19.99 7.42
N VAL A 17 15.97 -19.35 8.59
CA VAL A 17 15.38 -18.04 8.87
C VAL A 17 16.01 -16.99 7.98
N LEU A 18 15.18 -16.21 7.28
CA LEU A 18 15.59 -15.06 6.47
C LEU A 18 15.54 -13.77 7.29
N GLY A 19 14.57 -13.65 8.22
CA GLY A 19 14.42 -12.48 9.08
C GLY A 19 13.49 -12.75 10.26
N ILE A 20 13.71 -12.01 11.35
CA ILE A 20 12.85 -12.00 12.54
C ILE A 20 12.47 -10.55 12.80
N GLY A 21 11.18 -10.27 12.81
CA GLY A 21 10.60 -8.96 13.13
C GLY A 21 9.75 -9.00 14.39
N GLY A 22 9.24 -7.85 14.80
CA GLY A 22 8.39 -7.75 15.99
C GLY A 22 7.08 -8.54 15.90
N PHE A 23 6.58 -8.75 14.69
CA PHE A 23 5.29 -9.41 14.42
C PHE A 23 5.40 -10.80 13.81
N GLY A 24 6.60 -11.23 13.39
CA GLY A 24 6.71 -12.51 12.72
C GLY A 24 8.12 -12.93 12.35
N ILE A 25 8.19 -14.12 11.79
CA ILE A 25 9.42 -14.77 11.34
C ILE A 25 9.25 -15.11 9.86
N THR A 26 10.25 -14.77 9.05
CA THR A 26 10.29 -15.15 7.63
C THR A 26 11.34 -16.23 7.43
N TYR A 27 10.94 -17.30 6.77
CA TYR A 27 11.79 -18.45 6.44
C TYR A 27 12.02 -18.54 4.94
N LEU A 28 13.20 -19.01 4.54
CA LEU A 28 13.36 -19.66 3.25
C LEU A 28 12.62 -21.00 3.35
N GLY A 29 11.74 -21.27 2.39
CA GLY A 29 11.04 -22.53 2.29
C GLY A 29 11.23 -23.18 0.92
N PHE A 30 10.72 -24.41 0.81
CA PHE A 30 10.65 -25.13 -0.46
C PHE A 30 9.26 -25.72 -0.63
N ASP A 31 8.61 -25.42 -1.73
CA ASP A 31 7.32 -26.00 -2.10
C ASP A 31 7.57 -27.39 -2.68
N LEU A 32 7.18 -28.43 -1.95
CA LEU A 32 7.39 -29.82 -2.34
C LEU A 32 6.54 -30.26 -3.54
N THR A 33 5.48 -29.51 -3.86
CA THR A 33 4.59 -29.82 -5.00
C THR A 33 5.08 -29.12 -6.28
N LEU A 34 5.50 -27.86 -6.19
CA LEU A 34 5.98 -27.10 -7.34
C LEU A 34 7.49 -27.19 -7.53
N GLU A 35 8.22 -27.79 -6.57
CA GLU A 35 9.67 -27.93 -6.57
C GLU A 35 10.42 -26.59 -6.71
N ILE A 36 9.90 -25.53 -6.06
CA ILE A 36 10.48 -24.19 -6.10
C ILE A 36 10.79 -23.65 -4.71
N LYS A 37 11.75 -22.72 -4.64
CA LYS A 37 12.00 -21.93 -3.43
C LYS A 37 10.87 -20.94 -3.22
N VAL A 38 10.45 -20.81 -1.97
CA VAL A 38 9.43 -19.85 -1.52
C VAL A 38 9.92 -19.10 -0.27
N ALA A 39 9.34 -17.95 0.01
CA ALA A 39 9.47 -17.30 1.31
C ALA A 39 8.19 -17.56 2.12
N ILE A 40 8.34 -17.97 3.38
CA ILE A 40 7.21 -18.30 4.25
C ILE A 40 7.26 -17.35 5.45
N LYS A 41 6.25 -16.49 5.57
CA LYS A 41 6.10 -15.58 6.70
C LYS A 41 5.15 -16.18 7.71
N GLU A 42 5.57 -16.24 8.97
CA GLU A 42 4.81 -16.77 10.09
C GLU A 42 4.41 -15.63 11.02
N TYR A 43 3.16 -15.58 11.46
CA TYR A 43 2.72 -14.65 12.49
C TYR A 43 3.25 -15.10 13.86
N MET A 44 4.19 -14.37 14.42
CA MET A 44 4.86 -14.68 15.69
C MET A 44 5.22 -13.40 16.44
N PRO A 45 4.23 -12.69 17.02
CA PRO A 45 4.48 -11.43 17.73
C PRO A 45 5.25 -11.71 19.03
N SER A 46 6.52 -11.31 19.07
CA SER A 46 7.47 -11.62 20.14
C SER A 46 7.06 -11.05 21.52
N ALA A 47 6.23 -9.99 21.54
CA ALA A 47 5.74 -9.38 22.78
C ALA A 47 4.65 -10.21 23.48
N MET A 48 3.94 -11.09 22.77
CA MET A 48 2.78 -11.79 23.33
C MET A 48 2.74 -13.29 23.05
N ALA A 49 3.68 -13.83 22.27
CA ALA A 49 3.67 -15.23 21.86
C ALA A 49 5.06 -15.86 21.89
N THR A 50 5.12 -17.15 22.22
CA THR A 50 6.33 -17.98 22.22
C THR A 50 6.05 -19.37 21.69
N ARG A 51 7.10 -20.17 21.43
CA ARG A 51 6.97 -21.58 21.09
C ARG A 51 6.72 -22.44 22.33
N ASN A 52 5.85 -23.41 22.20
CA ASN A 52 5.66 -24.44 23.19
C ASN A 52 6.87 -25.39 23.22
N THR A 53 6.91 -26.29 24.20
CA THR A 53 7.96 -27.33 24.38
C THR A 53 8.03 -28.29 23.20
N ASP A 54 6.94 -28.51 22.46
CA ASP A 54 6.92 -29.30 21.22
C ASP A 54 7.72 -28.63 20.07
N ARG A 55 8.10 -27.36 20.22
CA ARG A 55 8.83 -26.52 19.28
C ARG A 55 8.04 -26.14 18.00
N TYR A 56 6.77 -26.49 17.92
CA TYR A 56 5.89 -26.22 16.77
C TYR A 56 4.75 -25.25 17.12
N THR A 57 4.01 -25.56 18.18
CA THR A 57 2.81 -24.84 18.57
C THR A 57 3.14 -23.48 19.19
N VAL A 58 2.43 -22.45 18.77
CA VAL A 58 2.51 -21.11 19.37
C VAL A 58 1.62 -21.04 20.60
N VAL A 59 2.15 -20.53 21.70
CA VAL A 59 1.45 -20.29 22.96
C VAL A 59 1.58 -18.84 23.37
N LEU A 60 0.54 -18.29 23.97
CA LEU A 60 0.54 -16.92 24.46
C LEU A 60 1.28 -16.81 25.78
N THR A 61 2.07 -15.75 25.94
CA THR A 61 2.80 -15.42 27.17
C THR A 61 1.98 -14.58 28.13
N SER A 62 0.81 -14.07 27.71
CA SER A 62 -0.07 -13.19 28.46
C SER A 62 -1.53 -13.44 28.11
N HIS A 63 -2.47 -12.93 28.94
CA HIS A 63 -3.91 -13.04 28.72
C HIS A 63 -4.46 -12.15 27.60
N GLN A 64 -3.67 -11.89 26.53
CA GLN A 64 -4.00 -11.04 25.39
C GLN A 64 -4.52 -11.81 24.18
N GLU A 65 -5.35 -12.82 24.42
CA GLU A 65 -5.87 -13.68 23.34
C GLU A 65 -6.62 -12.88 22.26
N LYS A 66 -7.42 -11.87 22.65
CA LYS A 66 -8.14 -11.01 21.71
C LYS A 66 -7.20 -10.20 20.81
N ASP A 67 -6.12 -9.67 21.38
CA ASP A 67 -5.14 -8.89 20.63
C ASP A 67 -4.33 -9.78 19.69
N TYR A 68 -3.98 -10.98 20.14
CA TYR A 68 -3.32 -11.99 19.31
C TYR A 68 -4.18 -12.40 18.11
N GLN A 69 -5.46 -12.74 18.34
CA GLN A 69 -6.39 -13.11 17.29
C GLN A 69 -6.62 -11.95 16.32
N SER A 70 -6.82 -10.74 16.84
CA SER A 70 -6.96 -9.54 16.01
C SER A 70 -5.71 -9.28 15.15
N GLY A 71 -4.52 -9.46 15.70
CA GLY A 71 -3.26 -9.33 14.97
C GLY A 71 -3.10 -10.42 13.90
N MET A 72 -3.50 -11.66 14.18
CA MET A 72 -3.47 -12.77 13.23
C MET A 72 -4.43 -12.54 12.05
N GLU A 73 -5.63 -12.01 12.29
CA GLU A 73 -6.55 -11.65 11.20
C GLU A 73 -5.96 -10.56 10.29
N ARG A 74 -5.30 -9.56 10.86
CA ARG A 74 -4.61 -8.52 10.09
C ARG A 74 -3.46 -9.09 9.26
N PHE A 75 -2.71 -10.03 9.82
CA PHE A 75 -1.66 -10.74 9.10
C PHE A 75 -2.21 -11.51 7.89
N LEU A 76 -3.36 -12.16 8.04
CA LEU A 76 -4.05 -12.83 6.93
C LEU A 76 -4.65 -11.83 5.93
N GLU A 77 -5.08 -10.65 6.39
CA GLU A 77 -5.56 -9.59 5.50
C GLU A 77 -4.42 -9.03 4.62
N GLU A 78 -3.20 -8.89 5.15
CA GLU A 78 -2.01 -8.59 4.36
C GLU A 78 -1.85 -9.58 3.20
N ALA A 79 -1.94 -10.88 3.48
CA ALA A 79 -1.86 -11.92 2.45
C ALA A 79 -2.96 -11.78 1.39
N ARG A 80 -4.20 -11.44 1.79
CA ARG A 80 -5.31 -11.22 0.86
C ARG A 80 -5.10 -9.98 -0.02
N ILE A 81 -4.54 -8.92 0.53
CA ILE A 81 -4.19 -7.69 -0.22
C ILE A 81 -3.14 -8.05 -1.27
N LEU A 82 -2.05 -8.71 -0.88
CA LEU A 82 -0.99 -9.12 -1.80
C LEU A 82 -1.51 -10.07 -2.89
N ALA A 83 -2.46 -10.96 -2.57
CA ALA A 83 -3.08 -11.83 -3.56
C ALA A 83 -3.87 -11.05 -4.63
N LYS A 84 -4.45 -9.88 -4.30
CA LYS A 84 -5.10 -8.99 -5.28
C LYS A 84 -4.10 -8.30 -6.20
N LEU A 85 -2.85 -8.14 -5.74
CA LEU A 85 -1.74 -7.52 -6.48
C LEU A 85 -0.89 -8.54 -7.27
N GLN A 86 -1.30 -9.81 -7.35
CA GLN A 86 -0.50 -10.92 -7.89
C GLN A 86 0.07 -10.67 -9.30
N ASN A 87 -0.60 -9.88 -10.12
CA ASN A 87 -0.16 -9.57 -11.48
C ASN A 87 0.47 -8.17 -11.62
N THR A 88 0.75 -7.50 -10.50
CA THR A 88 1.39 -6.19 -10.54
C THR A 88 2.90 -6.37 -10.60
N PRO A 89 3.57 -5.91 -11.68
CA PRO A 89 5.03 -5.98 -11.75
C PRO A 89 5.68 -5.30 -10.55
N ASN A 90 6.87 -5.74 -10.17
CA ASN A 90 7.66 -5.16 -9.07
C ASN A 90 7.04 -5.23 -7.67
N ILE A 91 5.97 -6.00 -7.49
CA ILE A 91 5.39 -6.35 -6.18
C ILE A 91 5.56 -7.86 -5.95
N VAL A 92 5.89 -8.23 -4.71
CA VAL A 92 5.98 -9.64 -4.31
C VAL A 92 4.62 -10.33 -4.42
N SER A 93 4.57 -11.52 -5.02
CA SER A 93 3.33 -12.28 -5.16
C SER A 93 3.11 -13.26 -4.02
N VAL A 94 1.89 -13.34 -3.49
CA VAL A 94 1.46 -14.35 -2.51
C VAL A 94 0.87 -15.55 -3.26
N GLN A 95 1.36 -16.75 -2.93
CA GLN A 95 0.95 -18.01 -3.55
C GLN A 95 -0.08 -18.76 -2.70
N ASN A 96 0.01 -18.66 -1.36
CA ASN A 96 -0.88 -19.36 -0.44
C ASN A 96 -0.89 -18.71 0.95
N TYR A 97 -1.92 -18.97 1.74
CA TYR A 97 -1.96 -18.67 3.17
C TYR A 97 -2.79 -19.72 3.91
N PHE A 98 -2.44 -20.03 5.16
CA PHE A 98 -3.11 -21.06 5.96
C PHE A 98 -2.90 -20.82 7.46
N ARG A 99 -3.65 -21.55 8.28
CA ARG A 99 -3.50 -21.60 9.74
C ARG A 99 -3.04 -22.96 10.16
N GLU A 100 -2.03 -23.01 11.00
CA GLU A 100 -1.46 -24.23 11.58
C GLU A 100 -0.68 -23.86 12.84
N ASN A 101 -0.38 -24.79 13.73
CA ASN A 101 0.44 -24.57 14.93
C ASN A 101 -0.05 -23.43 15.84
N ASN A 102 -1.37 -23.20 15.90
CA ASN A 102 -2.01 -22.08 16.62
C ASN A 102 -1.53 -20.70 16.16
N THR A 103 -1.12 -20.57 14.90
CA THR A 103 -0.73 -19.34 14.25
C THR A 103 -1.16 -19.32 12.78
N ALA A 104 -0.69 -18.33 12.02
CA ALA A 104 -0.96 -18.19 10.60
C ALA A 104 0.35 -18.05 9.82
N TYR A 105 0.30 -18.53 8.58
CA TYR A 105 1.39 -18.47 7.62
C TYR A 105 0.89 -17.92 6.31
N PHE A 106 1.73 -17.19 5.58
CA PHE A 106 1.55 -17.04 4.15
C PHE A 106 2.84 -17.31 3.38
N VAL A 107 2.66 -17.83 2.19
CA VAL A 107 3.72 -18.25 1.28
C VAL A 107 3.77 -17.28 0.11
N MET A 108 4.94 -16.76 -0.16
CA MET A 108 5.17 -15.80 -1.23
C MET A 108 6.38 -16.21 -2.08
N GLU A 109 6.52 -15.60 -3.24
CA GLU A 109 7.72 -15.80 -4.06
C GLU A 109 8.98 -15.50 -3.25
N TYR A 110 10.00 -16.33 -3.44
CA TYR A 110 11.32 -16.05 -2.90
C TYR A 110 12.08 -15.13 -3.84
N VAL A 111 12.30 -13.90 -3.42
CA VAL A 111 13.10 -12.92 -4.14
C VAL A 111 14.57 -13.22 -3.88
N ASN A 112 15.26 -13.77 -4.89
CA ASN A 112 16.70 -13.98 -4.83
C ASN A 112 17.42 -12.64 -5.08
N GLY A 113 17.72 -11.95 -4.01
CA GLY A 113 18.27 -10.60 -4.08
C GLY A 113 18.73 -10.08 -2.73
N THR A 114 18.99 -8.81 -2.67
CA THR A 114 19.40 -8.10 -1.46
C THR A 114 18.46 -6.91 -1.19
N SER A 115 18.25 -6.59 0.08
CA SER A 115 17.50 -5.37 0.39
C SER A 115 18.28 -4.14 -0.07
N LEU A 116 17.56 -3.13 -0.45
CA LEU A 116 18.15 -1.89 -0.91
C LEU A 116 18.99 -1.22 0.19
N LYS A 117 18.66 -1.46 1.46
CA LYS A 117 19.47 -1.06 2.61
C LYS A 117 20.84 -1.76 2.61
N ALA A 118 20.87 -3.07 2.41
CA ALA A 118 22.11 -3.83 2.35
C ALA A 118 22.93 -3.47 1.09
N TYR A 119 22.25 -3.19 -0.02
CA TYR A 119 22.87 -2.70 -1.24
C TYR A 119 23.59 -1.37 -1.00
N LEU A 120 22.94 -0.37 -0.36
CA LEU A 120 23.56 0.90 -0.01
C LEU A 120 24.78 0.74 0.89
N ALA A 121 24.65 -0.09 1.94
CA ALA A 121 25.76 -0.35 2.87
C ALA A 121 27.00 -0.90 2.13
N ALA A 122 26.79 -1.73 1.11
CA ALA A 122 27.86 -2.27 0.28
C ALA A 122 28.46 -1.23 -0.71
N HIS A 123 27.71 -0.15 -1.05
CA HIS A 123 28.10 0.87 -2.02
C HIS A 123 28.47 2.23 -1.36
N GLY A 124 28.89 2.23 -0.09
CA GLY A 124 29.30 3.45 0.62
C GLY A 124 28.16 4.37 1.02
N GLU A 125 27.00 3.80 1.34
CA GLU A 125 25.81 4.46 1.88
C GLU A 125 25.08 5.41 0.93
N LYS A 126 25.52 5.59 -0.30
CA LYS A 126 24.87 6.40 -1.32
C LYS A 126 25.17 5.91 -2.74
N ILE A 127 24.31 6.23 -3.68
CA ILE A 127 24.45 5.94 -5.10
C ILE A 127 24.14 7.20 -5.94
N SER A 128 24.41 7.15 -7.23
CA SER A 128 24.08 8.26 -8.13
C SER A 128 22.55 8.45 -8.24
N CYS A 129 22.13 9.68 -8.56
CA CYS A 129 20.70 9.98 -8.78
C CYS A 129 20.12 9.13 -9.93
N GLU A 130 20.89 8.95 -11.00
CA GLU A 130 20.48 8.12 -12.15
C GLU A 130 20.25 6.66 -11.75
N GLU A 131 21.17 6.09 -10.99
CA GLU A 131 21.05 4.71 -10.48
C GLU A 131 19.87 4.58 -9.51
N ALA A 132 19.69 5.55 -8.60
CA ALA A 132 18.55 5.57 -7.68
C ALA A 132 17.21 5.60 -8.42
N LEU A 133 17.09 6.42 -9.46
CA LEU A 133 15.88 6.50 -10.29
C LEU A 133 15.65 5.21 -11.06
N LYS A 134 16.71 4.61 -11.65
CA LYS A 134 16.61 3.31 -12.33
C LYS A 134 16.04 2.21 -11.43
N ILE A 135 16.40 2.21 -10.15
CA ILE A 135 15.92 1.24 -9.17
C ILE A 135 14.50 1.57 -8.69
N LEU A 136 14.20 2.84 -8.42
CA LEU A 136 12.96 3.22 -7.74
C LEU A 136 11.78 3.47 -8.69
N LEU A 137 11.99 3.92 -9.93
CA LEU A 137 10.91 4.16 -10.89
C LEU A 137 10.03 2.92 -11.15
N PRO A 138 10.57 1.68 -11.30
CA PRO A 138 9.72 0.49 -11.41
C PRO A 138 8.82 0.28 -10.18
N VAL A 139 9.34 0.52 -8.98
CA VAL A 139 8.56 0.44 -7.72
C VAL A 139 7.50 1.55 -7.64
N MET A 140 7.84 2.77 -8.06
CA MET A 140 6.88 3.87 -8.13
C MET A 140 5.73 3.56 -9.10
N ASN A 141 6.03 2.99 -10.28
CA ASN A 141 5.00 2.55 -11.22
C ASN A 141 4.10 1.44 -10.65
N ALA A 142 4.67 0.51 -9.88
CA ALA A 142 3.90 -0.49 -9.15
C ALA A 142 2.95 0.15 -8.13
N LEU A 143 3.41 1.19 -7.40
CA LEU A 143 2.58 1.95 -6.45
C LEU A 143 1.43 2.70 -7.12
N VAL A 144 1.58 3.16 -8.37
CA VAL A 144 0.46 3.69 -9.16
C VAL A 144 -0.67 2.66 -9.25
N SER A 145 -0.34 1.40 -9.57
CA SER A 145 -1.32 0.32 -9.64
C SER A 145 -1.94 0.01 -8.27
N VAL A 146 -1.15 0.03 -7.20
CA VAL A 146 -1.62 -0.13 -5.82
C VAL A 146 -2.63 0.96 -5.45
N HIS A 147 -2.30 2.22 -5.73
CA HIS A 147 -3.15 3.36 -5.43
C HIS A 147 -4.45 3.37 -6.24
N SER A 148 -4.42 2.88 -7.49
CA SER A 148 -5.63 2.74 -8.31
C SER A 148 -6.66 1.77 -7.70
N MET A 149 -6.20 0.80 -6.88
CA MET A 149 -7.04 -0.10 -6.10
C MET A 149 -7.44 0.49 -4.73
N GLN A 150 -7.17 1.78 -4.49
CA GLN A 150 -7.39 2.47 -3.22
C GLN A 150 -6.62 1.85 -2.04
N LEU A 151 -5.50 1.20 -2.31
CA LEU A 151 -4.59 0.65 -1.32
C LEU A 151 -3.41 1.60 -1.12
N LEU A 152 -2.91 1.66 0.11
CA LEU A 152 -1.70 2.39 0.49
C LEU A 152 -0.71 1.41 1.09
N HIS A 153 0.58 1.56 0.78
CA HIS A 153 1.64 0.70 1.32
C HIS A 153 2.00 1.05 2.78
N ARG A 154 2.23 2.34 3.07
CA ARG A 154 2.49 2.93 4.40
C ARG A 154 3.79 2.56 5.10
N ASP A 155 4.61 1.71 4.51
CA ASP A 155 5.93 1.33 5.04
C ASP A 155 7.00 1.25 3.95
N ILE A 156 7.02 2.24 3.05
CA ILE A 156 8.04 2.34 2.01
C ILE A 156 9.35 2.79 2.67
N SER A 157 10.38 1.98 2.50
CA SER A 157 11.73 2.24 3.02
C SER A 157 12.75 1.30 2.36
N PRO A 158 14.06 1.54 2.52
CA PRO A 158 15.09 0.67 1.98
C PRO A 158 15.05 -0.79 2.46
N ASP A 159 14.44 -1.06 3.58
CA ASP A 159 14.30 -2.44 4.09
C ASP A 159 13.30 -3.25 3.27
N ASN A 160 12.28 -2.59 2.70
CA ASN A 160 11.14 -3.23 2.02
C ASN A 160 11.27 -3.22 0.49
N ILE A 161 12.35 -2.68 -0.06
CA ILE A 161 12.66 -2.75 -1.49
C ILE A 161 13.85 -3.68 -1.68
N TYR A 162 13.71 -4.66 -2.56
CA TYR A 162 14.75 -5.65 -2.87
C TYR A 162 15.20 -5.51 -4.31
N LEU A 163 16.50 -5.66 -4.51
CA LEU A 163 17.13 -5.80 -5.83
C LEU A 163 17.38 -7.27 -6.08
N THR A 164 16.85 -7.78 -7.19
CA THR A 164 17.15 -9.13 -7.68
C THR A 164 18.54 -9.19 -8.31
N ALA A 165 19.05 -10.39 -8.50
CA ALA A 165 20.33 -10.62 -9.18
C ALA A 165 20.32 -10.08 -10.64
N ASP A 166 19.15 -10.01 -11.27
CA ASP A 166 18.95 -9.52 -12.64
C ASP A 166 18.81 -7.99 -12.70
N GLY A 167 18.86 -7.30 -11.56
CA GLY A 167 18.77 -5.85 -11.45
C GLY A 167 17.34 -5.30 -11.37
N ASP A 168 16.34 -6.16 -11.29
CA ASP A 168 14.94 -5.77 -11.05
C ASP A 168 14.73 -5.38 -9.60
N SER A 169 13.83 -4.46 -9.35
CA SER A 169 13.38 -4.10 -8.00
C SER A 169 12.05 -4.76 -7.65
N ARG A 170 11.90 -5.17 -6.38
CA ARG A 170 10.67 -5.76 -5.83
C ARG A 170 10.29 -5.07 -4.53
N LEU A 171 9.04 -4.64 -4.42
CA LEU A 171 8.47 -4.09 -3.19
C LEU A 171 7.90 -5.24 -2.36
N LEU A 172 8.36 -5.36 -1.13
CA LEU A 172 7.95 -6.37 -0.16
C LEU A 172 7.15 -5.73 0.98
N ASP A 173 6.54 -6.58 1.80
CA ASP A 173 5.99 -6.28 3.12
C ASP A 173 4.87 -5.22 3.14
N PHE A 174 3.68 -5.68 2.82
CA PHE A 174 2.44 -4.90 2.88
C PHE A 174 1.77 -4.95 4.28
N GLY A 175 2.54 -5.28 5.35
CA GLY A 175 2.01 -5.41 6.72
C GLY A 175 1.37 -4.15 7.28
N ALA A 176 1.72 -2.99 6.76
CA ALA A 176 1.09 -1.71 7.05
C ALA A 176 0.03 -1.28 6.02
N ALA A 177 -0.12 -2.03 4.91
CA ALA A 177 -1.02 -1.65 3.82
C ALA A 177 -2.49 -1.64 4.27
N ARG A 178 -3.26 -0.65 3.79
CA ARG A 178 -4.69 -0.49 4.08
C ARG A 178 -5.42 0.22 2.96
N PHE A 179 -6.74 0.01 2.92
CA PHE A 179 -7.62 0.82 2.08
C PHE A 179 -7.62 2.28 2.57
N ALA A 180 -7.58 3.22 1.62
CA ALA A 180 -7.56 4.65 1.90
C ALA A 180 -8.81 5.13 2.69
N SER A 181 -9.93 4.44 2.55
CA SER A 181 -11.24 4.77 3.14
C SER A 181 -11.67 3.88 4.31
N GLY A 182 -10.74 3.17 5.00
CA GLY A 182 -11.12 2.17 6.01
C GLY A 182 -10.86 2.58 7.44
N ASP A 183 -11.80 2.24 8.28
CA ASP A 183 -11.88 2.25 9.74
C ASP A 183 -10.68 2.79 10.52
N GLY A 184 -10.84 3.97 11.12
CA GLY A 184 -9.87 4.70 11.92
C GLY A 184 -9.34 4.01 13.20
N LYS A 185 -9.25 2.68 13.21
CA LYS A 185 -8.57 1.95 14.29
C LYS A 185 -7.10 1.83 13.95
N SER A 186 -6.31 2.78 14.42
CA SER A 186 -4.86 2.70 14.32
C SER A 186 -4.35 1.52 15.12
N VAL A 187 -3.71 0.62 14.41
CA VAL A 187 -2.79 -0.34 14.99
C VAL A 187 -1.50 0.41 15.27
N SER A 188 -0.83 0.09 16.35
CA SER A 188 0.54 0.53 16.62
C SER A 188 1.46 0.06 15.48
N VAL A 189 1.52 0.81 14.40
CA VAL A 189 2.52 0.64 13.36
C VAL A 189 3.81 1.20 13.97
N ILE A 190 4.87 0.40 13.99
CA ILE A 190 6.20 0.92 14.33
C ILE A 190 6.60 1.80 13.15
N LEU A 191 6.46 3.11 13.33
CA LEU A 191 6.79 4.09 12.30
C LEU A 191 8.31 4.16 12.12
N LYS A 192 8.75 4.18 10.89
CA LYS A 192 10.18 4.33 10.56
C LYS A 192 10.54 5.81 10.52
N HIS A 193 11.31 6.24 11.53
CA HIS A 193 11.83 7.62 11.60
C HIS A 193 12.45 8.05 10.27
N GLY A 194 12.18 9.26 9.86
CA GLY A 194 12.65 9.88 8.62
C GLY A 194 11.89 9.43 7.36
N TYR A 195 11.17 8.29 7.37
CA TYR A 195 10.37 7.82 6.23
C TYR A 195 8.88 8.06 6.42
N ALA A 196 8.37 8.05 7.65
CA ALA A 196 6.97 8.24 7.95
C ALA A 196 6.60 9.73 7.95
N PRO A 197 5.57 10.16 7.17
CA PRO A 197 5.06 11.53 7.23
C PRO A 197 4.18 11.76 8.46
N GLU A 198 3.91 13.03 8.79
CA GLU A 198 3.22 13.44 10.01
C GLU A 198 1.82 12.80 10.18
N GLU A 199 1.08 12.65 9.11
CA GLU A 199 -0.26 12.07 9.14
C GLU A 199 -0.30 10.60 9.56
N GLN A 200 0.84 9.90 9.54
CA GLN A 200 0.94 8.52 10.04
C GLN A 200 1.06 8.44 11.57
N TYR A 201 1.49 9.51 12.22
CA TYR A 201 1.61 9.58 13.69
C TYR A 201 0.26 9.81 14.38
N SER A 202 -0.74 10.26 13.63
CA SER A 202 -2.11 10.46 14.15
C SER A 202 -3.04 9.32 13.77
N SER A 203 -3.84 8.84 14.71
CA SER A 203 -4.88 7.85 14.45
C SER A 203 -5.98 8.35 13.48
N HIS A 204 -6.13 9.67 13.35
CA HIS A 204 -7.08 10.34 12.48
C HIS A 204 -6.40 11.12 11.36
N GLY A 205 -5.12 10.86 11.10
CA GLY A 205 -4.38 11.51 10.02
C GLY A 205 -5.00 11.20 8.66
N ASN A 206 -5.13 12.25 7.84
CA ASN A 206 -5.65 12.12 6.47
C ASN A 206 -4.58 11.46 5.58
N GLN A 207 -4.60 10.13 5.48
CA GLN A 207 -3.65 9.35 4.69
C GLN A 207 -4.21 9.07 3.30
N GLY A 208 -3.33 9.16 2.30
CA GLY A 208 -3.65 8.94 0.90
C GLY A 208 -2.39 8.62 0.09
N PRO A 209 -2.45 8.58 -1.26
CA PRO A 209 -1.27 8.36 -2.11
C PRO A 209 -0.09 9.27 -1.77
N TRP A 210 -0.34 10.49 -1.31
CA TRP A 210 0.67 11.46 -0.85
C TRP A 210 1.48 10.96 0.37
N THR A 211 0.94 10.02 1.16
CA THR A 211 1.64 9.37 2.27
C THR A 211 2.78 8.50 1.73
N ASP A 212 2.51 7.67 0.72
CA ASP A 212 3.51 6.85 0.05
C ASP A 212 4.48 7.69 -0.80
N VAL A 213 4.01 8.83 -1.35
CA VAL A 213 4.87 9.80 -2.05
C VAL A 213 5.94 10.36 -1.12
N TYR A 214 5.59 10.74 0.12
CA TYR A 214 6.56 11.21 1.10
C TYR A 214 7.61 10.13 1.40
N ALA A 215 7.18 8.91 1.71
CA ALA A 215 8.07 7.80 2.05
C ALA A 215 9.00 7.42 0.87
N MET A 216 8.50 7.50 -0.37
CA MET A 216 9.31 7.29 -1.56
C MET A 216 10.30 8.44 -1.78
N GLY A 217 9.88 9.69 -1.57
CA GLY A 217 10.75 10.86 -1.58
C GLY A 217 11.87 10.75 -0.54
N ALA A 218 11.54 10.31 0.69
CA ALA A 218 12.51 10.07 1.76
C ALA A 218 13.50 8.95 1.40
N THR A 219 13.00 7.89 0.76
CA THR A 219 13.82 6.79 0.26
C THR A 219 14.78 7.31 -0.81
N LEU A 220 14.32 8.03 -1.81
CA LEU A 220 15.17 8.61 -2.87
C LEU A 220 16.19 9.59 -2.29
N TYR A 221 15.76 10.49 -1.39
CA TYR A 221 16.66 11.43 -0.71
C TYR A 221 17.79 10.70 0.03
N ARG A 222 17.46 9.67 0.85
CA ARG A 222 18.44 8.85 1.57
C ARG A 222 19.45 8.18 0.63
N TYR A 223 18.99 7.75 -0.55
CA TYR A 223 19.83 7.06 -1.53
C TYR A 223 20.88 7.95 -2.16
N ILE A 224 20.46 9.15 -2.56
CA ILE A 224 21.36 10.06 -3.27
C ILE A 224 22.26 10.85 -2.32
N THR A 225 21.79 11.15 -1.10
CA THR A 225 22.55 11.97 -0.14
C THR A 225 23.40 11.15 0.84
N GLY A 226 23.01 9.90 1.10
CA GLY A 226 23.57 9.11 2.21
C GLY A 226 23.07 9.55 3.58
N VAL A 227 22.17 10.55 3.65
CA VAL A 227 21.64 11.12 4.91
C VAL A 227 20.17 10.78 5.05
N LEU A 228 19.74 10.33 6.23
CA LEU A 228 18.33 10.15 6.52
C LEU A 228 17.66 11.52 6.69
N PRO A 229 16.49 11.77 6.07
CA PRO A 229 15.72 12.98 6.38
C PRO A 229 15.42 13.08 7.88
N PRO A 230 15.41 14.27 8.47
CA PRO A 230 14.93 14.48 9.84
C PRO A 230 13.47 14.00 9.95
N ASP A 231 13.08 13.57 11.17
CA ASP A 231 11.72 13.08 11.41
C ASP A 231 10.68 14.15 11.10
N SER A 232 9.56 13.74 10.46
CA SER A 232 8.52 14.68 10.01
C SER A 232 7.91 15.49 11.17
N ILE A 233 7.81 14.89 12.37
CA ILE A 233 7.30 15.58 13.57
C ILE A 233 8.29 16.64 14.06
N GLU A 234 9.60 16.35 14.02
CA GLU A 234 10.62 17.34 14.39
C GLU A 234 10.61 18.53 13.42
N ARG A 235 10.44 18.25 12.13
CA ARG A 235 10.41 19.27 11.07
C ARG A 235 9.21 20.23 11.18
N ILE A 236 8.11 19.85 11.83
CA ILE A 236 6.96 20.75 12.10
C ILE A 236 7.40 21.94 12.96
N HIS A 237 8.32 21.73 13.90
CA HIS A 237 8.78 22.77 14.83
C HIS A 237 9.93 23.63 14.26
N GLY A 238 10.54 23.18 13.17
CA GLY A 238 11.63 23.88 12.48
C GLY A 238 12.23 22.96 11.42
N ASP A 239 11.96 23.24 10.15
CA ASP A 239 12.42 22.37 9.07
C ASP A 239 13.93 22.51 8.86
N THR A 240 14.66 21.44 9.21
CA THR A 240 16.11 21.33 9.09
C THR A 240 16.55 20.46 7.91
N LEU A 241 15.61 20.10 7.01
CA LEU A 241 15.92 19.30 5.82
C LEU A 241 16.86 20.10 4.90
N LYS A 242 18.05 19.56 4.68
CA LYS A 242 19.02 20.15 3.75
C LYS A 242 18.69 19.74 2.32
N ARG A 243 18.94 20.66 1.38
CA ARG A 243 18.84 20.33 -0.04
C ARG A 243 19.94 19.35 -0.44
N PRO A 244 19.68 18.42 -1.37
CA PRO A 244 20.76 17.56 -1.91
C PRO A 244 21.96 18.39 -2.43
N SER A 245 21.73 19.51 -3.11
CA SER A 245 22.82 20.41 -3.58
C SER A 245 23.64 20.99 -2.44
N GLU A 246 23.04 21.34 -1.30
CA GLU A 246 23.73 21.81 -0.09
C GLU A 246 24.60 20.69 0.54
N LEU A 247 24.29 19.44 0.28
CA LEU A 247 25.07 18.27 0.69
C LEU A 247 26.13 17.87 -0.34
N GLY A 248 26.33 18.70 -1.37
CA GLY A 248 27.34 18.47 -2.41
C GLY A 248 26.93 17.42 -3.44
N ILE A 249 25.63 17.10 -3.56
CA ILE A 249 25.13 16.17 -4.56
C ILE A 249 24.89 16.90 -5.88
N SER A 250 25.49 16.40 -6.95
CA SER A 250 25.22 16.87 -8.31
C SER A 250 23.89 16.32 -8.79
N ILE A 251 22.88 17.18 -8.88
CA ILE A 251 21.52 16.80 -9.25
C ILE A 251 20.89 17.93 -10.07
N SER A 252 19.97 17.62 -10.99
CA SER A 252 19.26 18.65 -11.73
C SER A 252 18.32 19.44 -10.80
N PRO A 253 18.17 20.77 -11.00
CA PRO A 253 17.26 21.57 -10.18
C PRO A 253 15.82 21.04 -10.20
N ALA A 254 15.36 20.47 -11.31
CA ALA A 254 14.01 19.92 -11.44
C ALA A 254 13.82 18.69 -10.55
N ILE A 255 14.77 17.75 -10.54
CA ILE A 255 14.72 16.54 -9.70
C ILE A 255 14.85 16.94 -8.22
N GLU A 256 15.75 17.86 -7.88
CA GLU A 256 15.87 18.36 -6.50
C GLU A 256 14.55 18.95 -6.01
N GLN A 257 13.92 19.78 -6.80
CA GLN A 257 12.61 20.37 -6.48
C GLN A 257 11.52 19.32 -6.32
N ALA A 258 11.51 18.30 -7.17
CA ALA A 258 10.57 17.19 -7.07
C ALA A 258 10.74 16.42 -5.75
N ILE A 259 11.99 16.13 -5.36
CA ILE A 259 12.28 15.45 -4.08
C ILE A 259 11.83 16.31 -2.90
N LEU A 260 12.18 17.60 -2.88
CA LEU A 260 11.79 18.50 -1.80
C LEU A 260 10.29 18.67 -1.69
N LYS A 261 9.58 18.75 -2.83
CA LYS A 261 8.12 18.79 -2.86
C LYS A 261 7.50 17.49 -2.33
N ALA A 262 8.02 16.32 -2.69
CA ALA A 262 7.58 15.06 -2.14
C ALA A 262 7.77 15.00 -0.62
N LEU A 263 8.82 15.63 -0.10
CA LEU A 263 9.17 15.72 1.33
C LEU A 263 8.50 16.89 2.05
N SER A 264 7.59 17.64 1.44
CA SER A 264 6.84 18.70 2.14
C SER A 264 6.12 18.12 3.35
N ILE A 265 6.11 18.86 4.47
CA ILE A 265 5.48 18.41 5.72
C ILE A 265 3.96 18.36 5.54
N ARG A 266 3.37 19.44 5.00
CA ARG A 266 1.93 19.51 4.76
C ARG A 266 1.53 18.67 3.55
N THR A 267 0.45 17.92 3.67
CA THR A 267 -0.05 17.05 2.61
C THR A 267 -0.43 17.82 1.35
N GLU A 268 -1.03 19.01 1.50
CA GLU A 268 -1.45 19.87 0.39
C GLU A 268 -0.30 20.41 -0.47
N ASP A 269 0.91 20.48 0.09
CA ASP A 269 2.11 20.95 -0.60
C ASP A 269 2.83 19.83 -1.36
N ARG A 270 2.42 18.55 -1.17
CA ARG A 270 3.01 17.38 -1.83
C ARG A 270 2.41 17.14 -3.22
N PHE A 271 2.96 16.12 -3.90
CA PHE A 271 2.27 15.51 -5.02
C PHE A 271 1.10 14.66 -4.50
N MET A 272 -0.07 14.86 -5.05
CA MET A 272 -1.29 14.14 -4.64
C MET A 272 -1.34 12.71 -5.17
N SER A 273 -0.48 12.35 -6.13
CA SER A 273 -0.37 11.00 -6.67
C SER A 273 1.08 10.65 -7.01
N MET A 274 1.37 9.35 -7.07
CA MET A 274 2.68 8.84 -7.46
C MET A 274 3.00 9.16 -8.92
N GLU A 275 2.00 9.17 -9.82
CA GLU A 275 2.16 9.56 -11.22
C GLU A 275 2.69 11.00 -11.34
N SER A 276 2.11 11.93 -10.57
CA SER A 276 2.56 13.32 -10.58
C SER A 276 4.00 13.47 -10.11
N PHE A 277 4.42 12.66 -9.15
CA PHE A 277 5.80 12.63 -8.68
C PHE A 277 6.74 12.07 -9.75
N ILE A 278 6.37 10.96 -10.41
CA ILE A 278 7.13 10.37 -11.52
C ILE A 278 7.30 11.38 -12.66
N CYS A 279 6.23 12.06 -13.09
CA CYS A 279 6.28 13.08 -14.14
C CYS A 279 7.27 14.21 -13.78
N ALA A 280 7.26 14.67 -12.53
CA ALA A 280 8.19 15.72 -12.08
C ALA A 280 9.66 15.25 -12.08
N LEU A 281 9.93 13.99 -11.74
CA LEU A 281 11.28 13.41 -11.77
C LEU A 281 11.81 13.24 -13.20
N ASN A 282 10.93 12.96 -14.17
CA ASN A 282 11.29 12.80 -15.59
C ASN A 282 11.47 14.16 -16.32
N GLY A 283 11.17 15.27 -15.66
CA GLY A 283 11.27 16.61 -16.27
C GLY A 283 10.05 17.03 -17.11
N ASP A 284 9.00 16.19 -17.18
CA ASP A 284 7.78 16.48 -17.95
C ASP A 284 6.88 17.53 -17.29
N GLY A 285 7.24 18.00 -16.09
CA GLY A 285 6.48 18.96 -15.29
C GLY A 285 6.67 20.44 -15.64
N ALA A 286 7.51 20.79 -16.61
CA ALA A 286 7.86 22.20 -16.89
C ALA A 286 6.80 22.97 -17.70
N THR A 287 5.71 22.34 -18.16
CA THR A 287 4.70 22.99 -19.00
C THR A 287 3.36 23.34 -18.31
N ALA A 288 3.20 23.02 -17.02
CA ALA A 288 1.91 23.23 -16.33
C ALA A 288 1.87 24.38 -15.31
N SER A 289 2.91 25.23 -15.19
CA SER A 289 2.96 26.28 -14.18
C SER A 289 3.46 27.64 -14.74
N ALA A 290 2.83 28.18 -15.77
CA ALA A 290 3.05 29.59 -16.18
C ALA A 290 1.80 30.18 -16.85
N GLN A 291 0.71 30.30 -16.10
CA GLN A 291 -0.33 31.30 -16.41
C GLN A 291 -0.90 31.84 -15.09
N SER A 292 -0.16 32.78 -14.52
CA SER A 292 -0.75 33.76 -13.60
C SER A 292 -1.39 34.83 -14.45
N PRO A 293 -2.64 35.26 -14.24
CA PRO A 293 -3.19 36.42 -14.88
C PRO A 293 -2.65 37.68 -14.22
N SER A 294 -1.96 38.50 -15.00
CA SER A 294 -1.63 39.90 -14.62
C SER A 294 -2.89 40.72 -14.41
N PRO A 295 -2.95 41.58 -13.39
CA PRO A 295 -4.06 42.51 -13.21
C PRO A 295 -3.79 43.83 -13.96
N GLY A 296 -4.71 44.19 -14.85
CA GLY A 296 -4.72 45.57 -15.39
C GLY A 296 -5.53 45.75 -16.66
N SER A 297 -6.76 46.13 -16.57
CA SER A 297 -7.30 47.39 -17.13
C SER A 297 -8.83 47.39 -17.10
N THR A 298 -9.35 48.41 -16.50
CA THR A 298 -10.76 48.84 -16.46
C THR A 298 -11.28 49.23 -17.83
N ALA A 299 -12.52 48.80 -18.20
CA ALA A 299 -13.59 49.68 -18.64
C ALA A 299 -14.80 48.92 -19.24
N ASN A 300 -15.95 49.20 -18.65
CA ASN A 300 -17.32 49.37 -19.18
C ASN A 300 -17.84 48.54 -20.38
N ALA A 301 -18.92 47.76 -20.16
CA ALA A 301 -20.28 48.08 -20.62
C ALA A 301 -21.17 46.84 -20.64
N SER A 302 -22.31 46.98 -20.06
CA SER A 302 -23.52 46.18 -20.04
C SER A 302 -23.99 45.64 -21.38
N GLN A 303 -24.37 44.34 -21.42
CA GLN A 303 -25.68 43.80 -21.88
C GLN A 303 -25.81 42.29 -21.71
N PRO A 304 -27.02 41.76 -21.51
CA PRO A 304 -27.27 40.38 -21.12
C PRO A 304 -27.42 39.48 -22.35
N TYR A 305 -26.81 38.27 -22.29
CA TYR A 305 -27.10 37.25 -23.28
C TYR A 305 -27.41 35.92 -22.54
N SER A 306 -28.63 35.48 -22.75
CA SER A 306 -29.08 34.13 -22.40
C SER A 306 -28.39 33.11 -23.34
N GLY A 307 -27.73 32.12 -22.82
CA GLY A 307 -27.05 31.12 -23.59
C GLY A 307 -27.05 29.77 -22.85
N ALA A 308 -27.68 28.82 -23.48
CA ALA A 308 -27.94 27.44 -23.03
C ALA A 308 -26.68 26.71 -22.52
N VAL A 309 -26.84 25.96 -21.44
CA VAL A 309 -25.86 25.02 -20.91
C VAL A 309 -25.77 23.81 -21.85
N SER A 310 -24.69 23.73 -22.62
CA SER A 310 -24.31 22.57 -23.39
C SER A 310 -23.43 21.67 -22.52
N SER A 311 -23.99 20.60 -21.94
CA SER A 311 -23.28 19.54 -21.28
C SER A 311 -22.59 18.66 -22.34
N ARG A 312 -21.26 18.68 -22.41
CA ARG A 312 -20.48 17.71 -23.19
C ARG A 312 -20.51 16.36 -22.46
N PRO A 313 -20.85 15.25 -23.12
CA PRO A 313 -20.77 13.93 -22.51
C PRO A 313 -19.31 13.54 -22.30
N SER A 314 -19.03 12.89 -21.16
CA SER A 314 -17.70 12.41 -20.78
C SER A 314 -17.14 11.46 -21.84
N THR A 315 -15.83 11.54 -22.08
CA THR A 315 -15.08 10.74 -23.07
C THR A 315 -15.25 9.22 -22.89
N PHE A 316 -15.62 8.78 -21.71
CA PHE A 316 -15.90 7.37 -21.40
C PHE A 316 -17.08 6.79 -22.21
N PHE A 317 -18.18 7.53 -22.34
CA PHE A 317 -19.36 7.08 -23.12
C PHE A 317 -19.10 7.05 -24.63
N ALA A 318 -18.22 7.90 -25.12
CA ALA A 318 -17.86 7.92 -26.56
C ALA A 318 -17.01 6.70 -26.94
N VAL A 319 -16.07 6.29 -26.09
CA VAL A 319 -15.22 5.09 -26.31
C VAL A 319 -16.04 3.81 -26.20
N LEU A 320 -16.94 3.73 -25.22
CA LEU A 320 -17.81 2.56 -25.02
C LEU A 320 -18.79 2.37 -26.21
N SER A 321 -19.34 3.45 -26.74
CA SER A 321 -20.26 3.40 -27.88
C SER A 321 -19.55 3.00 -29.18
N ALA A 322 -18.30 3.36 -29.37
CA ALA A 322 -17.49 2.94 -30.52
C ALA A 322 -17.16 1.44 -30.48
N HIS A 323 -16.87 0.90 -29.31
CA HIS A 323 -16.53 -0.52 -29.11
C HIS A 323 -17.76 -1.45 -29.30
N LEU A 324 -18.95 -1.00 -28.87
CA LEU A 324 -20.21 -1.73 -29.05
C LEU A 324 -20.67 -1.79 -30.52
N LYS A 325 -20.31 -0.79 -31.33
CA LYS A 325 -20.60 -0.80 -32.78
C LYS A 325 -19.75 -1.78 -33.58
N GLN A 326 -18.55 -2.12 -33.07
CA GLN A 326 -17.62 -3.06 -33.73
C GLN A 326 -17.88 -4.54 -33.38
N ASN A 327 -18.64 -4.84 -32.32
CA ASN A 327 -18.91 -6.20 -31.85
C ASN A 327 -20.39 -6.40 -31.50
N PRO A 328 -21.28 -6.68 -32.47
CA PRO A 328 -22.71 -6.79 -32.25
C PRO A 328 -23.12 -7.95 -31.33
N LEU A 329 -22.31 -9.01 -31.20
CA LEU A 329 -22.55 -10.13 -30.28
C LEU A 329 -22.36 -9.72 -28.82
N LEU A 330 -21.45 -8.77 -28.52
CA LEU A 330 -21.22 -8.24 -27.17
C LEU A 330 -22.38 -7.34 -26.73
N ALA A 331 -23.01 -6.61 -27.66
CA ALA A 331 -24.16 -5.76 -27.38
C ALA A 331 -25.40 -6.60 -26.99
N VAL A 332 -25.60 -7.76 -27.62
CA VAL A 332 -26.69 -8.68 -27.31
C VAL A 332 -26.45 -9.35 -25.92
N ALA A 333 -25.22 -9.72 -25.59
CA ALA A 333 -24.89 -10.33 -24.31
C ALA A 333 -25.10 -9.35 -23.13
N LEU A 334 -24.69 -8.08 -23.29
CA LEU A 334 -24.86 -7.05 -22.25
C LEU A 334 -26.33 -6.64 -22.09
N GLY A 335 -27.10 -6.57 -23.19
CA GLY A 335 -28.54 -6.31 -23.16
C GLY A 335 -29.33 -7.44 -22.45
N GLY A 336 -28.98 -8.70 -22.72
CA GLY A 336 -29.58 -9.86 -22.04
C GLY A 336 -29.29 -9.92 -20.54
N ALA A 337 -28.08 -9.60 -20.12
CA ALA A 337 -27.70 -9.56 -18.70
C ALA A 337 -28.46 -8.45 -17.94
N LEU A 338 -28.65 -7.27 -18.55
CA LEU A 338 -29.38 -6.16 -17.93
C LEU A 338 -30.90 -6.50 -17.76
N VAL A 339 -31.50 -7.14 -18.75
CA VAL A 339 -32.91 -7.58 -18.66
C VAL A 339 -33.09 -8.66 -17.59
N ALA A 340 -32.17 -9.62 -17.49
CA ALA A 340 -32.19 -10.64 -16.45
C ALA A 340 -32.02 -10.05 -15.03
N ALA A 341 -31.14 -9.06 -14.84
CA ALA A 341 -30.96 -8.38 -13.56
C ALA A 341 -32.22 -7.59 -13.16
N VAL A 342 -32.88 -6.89 -14.08
CA VAL A 342 -34.11 -6.15 -13.79
C VAL A 342 -35.27 -7.11 -13.48
N ALA A 343 -35.39 -8.24 -14.16
CA ALA A 343 -36.39 -9.26 -13.88
C ALA A 343 -36.18 -9.89 -12.47
N LEU A 344 -34.92 -10.13 -12.07
CA LEU A 344 -34.62 -10.68 -10.75
C LEU A 344 -35.02 -9.73 -9.61
N VAL A 345 -34.86 -8.41 -9.79
CA VAL A 345 -35.24 -7.40 -8.81
C VAL A 345 -36.77 -7.24 -8.71
N LEU A 346 -37.49 -7.39 -9.82
CA LEU A 346 -38.94 -7.21 -9.86
C LEU A 346 -39.74 -8.44 -9.38
N PHE A 347 -39.12 -9.63 -9.37
CA PHE A 347 -39.81 -10.89 -9.03
C PHE A 347 -39.36 -11.52 -7.69
N LEU A 348 -38.54 -10.84 -6.86
CA LEU A 348 -38.26 -11.30 -5.50
C LEU A 348 -39.48 -11.02 -4.59
N PRO A 349 -40.09 -12.05 -3.96
CA PRO A 349 -41.20 -11.84 -3.05
C PRO A 349 -40.72 -11.13 -1.76
N LEU A 350 -41.32 -9.99 -1.44
CA LEU A 350 -41.21 -9.30 -0.18
C LEU A 350 -41.88 -10.13 0.92
N SER A 351 -41.16 -11.07 1.54
CA SER A 351 -41.65 -11.78 2.72
C SER A 351 -41.50 -10.89 3.97
N GLY A 352 -42.55 -10.15 4.27
CA GLY A 352 -42.67 -9.43 5.52
C GLY A 352 -42.88 -10.41 6.70
N LYS A 353 -41.95 -10.42 7.67
CA LYS A 353 -42.15 -11.06 8.96
C LYS A 353 -42.94 -10.12 9.88
N SER A 354 -44.23 -10.44 10.04
CA SER A 354 -45.08 -9.91 11.11
C SER A 354 -44.61 -10.46 12.46
N GLY A 355 -44.04 -9.59 13.31
CA GLY A 355 -43.66 -9.92 14.69
C GLY A 355 -44.87 -9.80 15.65
N LYS A 356 -45.33 -10.90 16.22
CA LYS A 356 -46.31 -10.94 17.32
C LYS A 356 -45.64 -10.46 18.62
N ILE A 357 -46.15 -9.37 19.16
CA ILE A 357 -45.87 -8.89 20.51
C ILE A 357 -46.66 -9.76 21.49
N SER A 358 -45.97 -10.57 22.31
CA SER A 358 -46.55 -11.27 23.45
C SER A 358 -46.28 -10.48 24.72
N ARG A 359 -47.35 -9.89 25.29
CA ARG A 359 -47.38 -9.33 26.64
C ARG A 359 -47.31 -10.49 27.66
N ARG A 360 -46.28 -10.53 28.51
CA ARG A 360 -46.29 -11.27 29.78
C ARG A 360 -46.54 -10.33 30.94
N ARG A 361 -47.64 -10.61 31.62
CA ARG A 361 -48.05 -10.01 32.88
C ARG A 361 -47.09 -10.40 34.00
N THR A 362 -46.79 -9.42 34.83
CA THR A 362 -46.25 -9.56 36.18
C THR A 362 -47.24 -10.25 37.09
N ASN A 363 -46.80 -11.20 37.88
CA ASN A 363 -47.43 -11.56 39.15
C ASN A 363 -46.36 -11.74 40.22
N SER A 364 -46.46 -10.90 41.23
CA SER A 364 -45.84 -11.02 42.55
C SER A 364 -46.51 -12.08 43.39
N ARG A 365 -45.72 -12.83 44.20
CA ARG A 365 -45.98 -13.18 45.62
C ARG A 365 -44.95 -14.19 46.12
N SER A 366 -44.23 -13.70 47.04
CA SER A 366 -43.97 -14.21 48.44
C SER A 366 -43.98 -15.72 48.72
N ALA A 367 -42.84 -16.27 49.05
CA ALA A 367 -42.50 -16.92 50.33
C ALA A 367 -40.99 -17.16 50.38
#